data_0deb16af62fc6676309bcd55a33406a7
#
_entry.id   0deb16af62fc6676309bcd55a33406a7
#
_cell.length_a   1.000
_cell.length_b   1.000
_cell.length_c   1.000
_cell.angle_alpha   90.00
_cell.angle_beta   90.00
_cell.angle_gamma   90.00
#
_symmetry.space_group_name_H-M   'P 1'
#
loop_
_entity.id
_entity.type
_entity.pdbx_description
1 polymer ?
#
loop_
_entity_poly.entity_id
_entity_poly.type
_entity_poly.pdbx_seq_one_letter_code
_entity_poly.pdbx_strand_id
1 'polypeptide(L)'
;VGAIAWDTEVLQPYSGWGPNQQGILKPEVVAPDQITTSQWAGVSNTGTSYAAPHVAGIVSLMLGAMPDLTPDQVKNRLKTRASQTDSPDHRQGWGIVRLGALPSSIVGIRSHWAESSIDWAFTTGITAACPATEGTIGSTCPELPVTRDEMAQFMWRSKGQPTPATTATFGDVETGAHYGTAVDWLAEEAITLGCTTTNFCPDSTVTRAEMAAFLWRLEGSPEGSTPAGFSDVLEGAFYDNAADWLLATGVTTGCKVSFFCPQGTVTRAEIFTFLHRLEDLD
;
A
#
# COMPACT_ATOMS: atom_id res chain seq x y z
N VAL A 1 -3.25 26.94 -4.31
CA VAL A 1 -2.42 26.32 -5.34
C VAL A 1 -1.43 27.34 -5.87
N GLY A 2 -0.13 26.99 -5.94
CA GLY A 2 0.88 27.78 -6.62
C GLY A 2 1.06 27.30 -8.07
N ALA A 3 1.89 28.01 -8.83
CA ALA A 3 2.10 27.81 -10.26
C ALA A 3 3.53 27.42 -10.60
N ILE A 4 3.70 26.38 -11.42
CA ILE A 4 4.98 25.97 -12.02
C ILE A 4 4.89 25.92 -13.53
N ALA A 5 6.03 26.07 -14.22
CA ALA A 5 6.10 25.81 -15.65
C ALA A 5 5.87 24.31 -15.93
N TRP A 6 5.08 24.00 -16.95
CA TRP A 6 4.69 22.63 -17.27
C TRP A 6 5.85 21.75 -17.78
N ASP A 7 6.84 22.39 -18.44
CA ASP A 7 7.95 21.74 -19.14
C ASP A 7 9.24 21.63 -18.30
N THR A 8 9.44 22.57 -17.38
CA THR A 8 10.67 22.65 -16.56
C THR A 8 10.41 22.43 -15.08
N GLU A 9 9.17 22.33 -14.66
CA GLU A 9 8.72 22.24 -13.27
C GLU A 9 9.24 23.40 -12.37
N VAL A 10 9.72 24.48 -12.98
CA VAL A 10 10.25 25.65 -12.26
C VAL A 10 9.10 26.50 -11.73
N LEU A 11 9.23 26.91 -10.46
CA LEU A 11 8.25 27.80 -9.82
C LEU A 11 8.16 29.13 -10.57
N GLN A 12 6.94 29.52 -10.92
CA GLN A 12 6.69 30.77 -11.62
C GLN A 12 6.92 31.98 -10.69
N PRO A 13 7.54 33.07 -11.19
CA PRO A 13 7.88 34.22 -10.36
C PRO A 13 6.67 34.98 -9.78
N TYR A 14 5.48 34.82 -10.37
CA TYR A 14 4.21 35.37 -9.89
C TYR A 14 3.44 34.43 -8.94
N SER A 15 3.95 33.21 -8.71
CA SER A 15 3.34 32.29 -7.74
C SER A 15 3.45 32.86 -6.33
N GLY A 16 2.32 33.04 -5.66
CA GLY A 16 2.30 33.58 -4.30
C GLY A 16 2.97 32.63 -3.30
N TRP A 17 3.75 33.20 -2.39
CA TRP A 17 4.47 32.48 -1.33
C TRP A 17 3.76 32.64 0.01
N GLY A 18 3.91 31.66 0.90
CA GLY A 18 3.51 31.72 2.28
C GLY A 18 4.59 32.33 3.21
N PRO A 19 4.33 32.28 4.51
CA PRO A 19 3.10 31.80 5.15
C PRO A 19 1.91 32.76 4.96
N ASN A 20 0.69 32.28 5.26
CA ASN A 20 -0.43 33.19 5.38
C ASN A 20 -0.31 34.02 6.69
N GLN A 21 -1.24 34.94 6.92
CA GLN A 21 -1.24 35.80 8.12
C GLN A 21 -1.29 35.04 9.46
N GLN A 22 -1.69 33.77 9.44
CA GLN A 22 -1.78 32.90 10.61
C GLN A 22 -0.53 31.99 10.76
N GLY A 23 0.51 32.18 9.94
CA GLY A 23 1.72 31.36 9.95
C GLY A 23 1.58 30.00 9.29
N ILE A 24 0.45 29.71 8.62
CA ILE A 24 0.18 28.43 8.00
C ILE A 24 0.96 28.32 6.68
N LEU A 25 1.52 27.12 6.42
CA LEU A 25 2.21 26.80 5.17
C LEU A 25 1.29 27.03 3.96
N LYS A 26 1.71 27.89 3.03
CA LYS A 26 1.08 28.18 1.76
C LYS A 26 2.13 28.43 0.68
N PRO A 27 1.86 28.11 -0.61
CA PRO A 27 0.68 27.36 -1.08
C PRO A 27 0.68 25.95 -0.48
N GLU A 28 -0.43 25.21 -0.54
CA GLU A 28 -0.43 23.83 -0.07
C GLU A 28 0.28 22.92 -1.07
N VAL A 29 0.01 23.11 -2.36
CA VAL A 29 0.66 22.40 -3.47
C VAL A 29 0.85 23.33 -4.65
N VAL A 30 1.69 22.96 -5.59
CA VAL A 30 1.85 23.63 -6.90
C VAL A 30 1.40 22.71 -8.02
N ALA A 31 1.01 23.32 -9.15
CA ALA A 31 0.59 22.61 -10.34
C ALA A 31 1.01 23.40 -11.61
N PRO A 32 1.07 22.74 -12.78
CA PRO A 32 1.33 23.41 -14.05
C PRO A 32 0.35 24.55 -14.31
N ASP A 33 0.84 25.67 -14.81
CA ASP A 33 0.08 26.88 -15.03
C ASP A 33 -0.22 27.19 -16.49
N GLN A 34 0.39 26.42 -17.39
CA GLN A 34 0.28 26.66 -18.82
C GLN A 34 -0.69 25.67 -19.44
N ILE A 35 -1.74 26.18 -20.08
CA ILE A 35 -2.71 25.35 -20.77
C ILE A 35 -2.90 25.85 -22.21
N THR A 36 -3.11 24.90 -23.13
CA THR A 36 -3.63 25.14 -24.46
C THR A 36 -5.02 24.54 -24.51
N THR A 37 -6.05 25.34 -24.80
CA THR A 37 -7.41 24.86 -24.95
C THR A 37 -7.80 24.82 -26.42
N SER A 38 -8.75 23.97 -26.76
CA SER A 38 -9.30 23.91 -28.15
C SER A 38 -9.91 25.22 -28.63
N GLN A 39 -10.37 26.05 -27.70
CA GLN A 39 -10.98 27.34 -27.99
C GLN A 39 -9.93 28.44 -28.20
N TRP A 40 -8.69 28.22 -27.77
CA TRP A 40 -7.58 29.19 -27.77
C TRP A 40 -6.32 28.54 -28.36
N ALA A 41 -6.50 27.75 -29.43
CA ALA A 41 -5.41 27.06 -30.09
C ALA A 41 -4.27 28.02 -30.45
N GLY A 42 -3.07 27.77 -29.94
CA GLY A 42 -1.87 28.57 -30.18
C GLY A 42 -1.67 29.75 -29.21
N VAL A 43 -2.55 30.00 -28.24
CA VAL A 43 -2.35 30.97 -27.17
C VAL A 43 -2.05 30.23 -25.88
N SER A 44 -0.86 30.44 -25.35
CA SER A 44 -0.46 29.93 -24.04
C SER A 44 -0.84 30.96 -22.98
N ASN A 45 -1.74 30.56 -22.07
CA ASN A 45 -2.10 31.36 -20.91
C ASN A 45 -1.40 30.82 -19.67
N THR A 46 -0.92 31.73 -18.83
CA THR A 46 -0.18 31.42 -17.60
C THR A 46 -0.83 32.09 -16.39
N GLY A 47 -0.68 31.49 -15.24
CA GLY A 47 -1.19 32.02 -13.98
C GLY A 47 -1.64 30.95 -13.00
N THR A 48 -1.65 31.27 -11.70
CA THR A 48 -2.19 30.37 -10.65
C THR A 48 -3.66 29.99 -10.89
N SER A 49 -4.40 30.82 -11.66
CA SER A 49 -5.77 30.53 -12.08
C SER A 49 -5.87 29.34 -13.05
N TYR A 50 -4.77 29.01 -13.74
CA TYR A 50 -4.68 27.83 -14.61
C TYR A 50 -4.09 26.62 -13.87
N ALA A 51 -3.27 26.83 -12.84
CA ALA A 51 -2.79 25.76 -11.97
C ALA A 51 -3.91 25.14 -11.10
N ALA A 52 -4.85 25.96 -10.65
CA ALA A 52 -5.95 25.50 -9.80
C ALA A 52 -6.88 24.46 -10.47
N PRO A 53 -7.28 24.59 -11.75
CA PRO A 53 -8.06 23.58 -12.47
C PRO A 53 -7.35 22.22 -12.60
N HIS A 54 -6.03 22.18 -12.69
CA HIS A 54 -5.29 20.90 -12.69
C HIS A 54 -5.49 20.15 -11.37
N VAL A 55 -5.40 20.87 -10.24
CA VAL A 55 -5.68 20.28 -8.92
C VAL A 55 -7.15 19.88 -8.81
N ALA A 56 -8.08 20.68 -9.31
CA ALA A 56 -9.50 20.35 -9.34
C ALA A 56 -9.79 19.07 -10.16
N GLY A 57 -9.13 18.92 -11.30
CA GLY A 57 -9.19 17.71 -12.13
C GLY A 57 -8.69 16.47 -11.36
N ILE A 58 -7.56 16.58 -10.68
CA ILE A 58 -7.01 15.52 -9.81
C ILE A 58 -8.00 15.18 -8.70
N VAL A 59 -8.58 16.18 -8.03
CA VAL A 59 -9.59 15.97 -6.98
C VAL A 59 -10.86 15.33 -7.54
N SER A 60 -11.29 15.72 -8.73
CA SER A 60 -12.45 15.11 -9.39
C SER A 60 -12.23 13.63 -9.70
N LEU A 61 -11.03 13.29 -10.18
CA LEU A 61 -10.65 11.90 -10.39
C LEU A 61 -10.56 11.12 -9.05
N MET A 62 -10.00 11.73 -8.01
CA MET A 62 -9.98 11.15 -6.66
C MET A 62 -11.39 10.88 -6.12
N LEU A 63 -12.29 11.87 -6.21
CA LEU A 63 -13.66 11.72 -5.73
C LEU A 63 -14.50 10.79 -6.62
N GLY A 64 -14.24 10.79 -7.94
CA GLY A 64 -14.82 9.80 -8.84
C GLY A 64 -14.50 8.38 -8.40
N ALA A 65 -13.34 8.21 -7.88
CA ALA A 65 -12.78 6.97 -7.40
C ALA A 65 -13.14 6.64 -5.95
N MET A 66 -13.19 7.64 -5.12
CA MET A 66 -13.38 7.56 -3.66
C MET A 66 -14.38 8.65 -3.25
N PRO A 67 -15.69 8.48 -3.51
CA PRO A 67 -16.69 9.54 -3.32
C PRO A 67 -16.91 9.93 -1.87
N ASP A 68 -16.56 9.05 -0.93
CA ASP A 68 -16.77 9.25 0.50
C ASP A 68 -15.61 9.99 1.19
N LEU A 69 -14.58 10.40 0.43
CA LEU A 69 -13.48 11.19 0.99
C LEU A 69 -13.97 12.54 1.51
N THR A 70 -13.64 12.81 2.77
CA THR A 70 -13.84 14.13 3.36
C THR A 70 -12.85 15.15 2.76
N PRO A 71 -13.15 16.47 2.82
CA PRO A 71 -12.23 17.50 2.34
C PRO A 71 -10.83 17.44 2.96
N ASP A 72 -10.71 17.04 4.22
CA ASP A 72 -9.42 16.89 4.91
C ASP A 72 -8.65 15.66 4.43
N GLN A 73 -9.33 14.55 4.16
CA GLN A 73 -8.73 13.37 3.53
C GLN A 73 -8.24 13.69 2.12
N VAL A 74 -9.00 14.43 1.31
CA VAL A 74 -8.56 14.91 0.00
C VAL A 74 -7.30 15.76 0.12
N LYS A 75 -7.27 16.73 1.04
CA LYS A 75 -6.09 17.56 1.29
C LYS A 75 -4.87 16.73 1.69
N ASN A 76 -5.04 15.78 2.61
CA ASN A 76 -3.95 14.92 3.05
C ASN A 76 -3.41 14.10 1.89
N ARG A 77 -4.26 13.50 1.07
CA ARG A 77 -3.84 12.74 -0.11
C ARG A 77 -3.09 13.59 -1.14
N LEU A 78 -3.50 14.83 -1.36
CA LEU A 78 -2.76 15.76 -2.22
C LEU A 78 -1.36 16.05 -1.66
N LYS A 79 -1.24 16.26 -0.36
CA LYS A 79 0.03 16.53 0.33
C LYS A 79 0.98 15.34 0.32
N THR A 80 0.49 14.17 0.74
CA THR A 80 1.31 12.94 0.86
C THR A 80 1.76 12.38 -0.49
N ARG A 81 1.17 12.81 -1.59
CA ARG A 81 1.52 12.41 -2.96
C ARG A 81 2.24 13.49 -3.76
N ALA A 82 2.45 14.65 -3.17
CA ALA A 82 3.19 15.73 -3.82
C ALA A 82 4.70 15.44 -3.85
N SER A 83 5.43 16.16 -4.69
CA SER A 83 6.85 15.87 -4.95
C SER A 83 7.82 16.22 -3.81
N GLN A 84 7.35 16.90 -2.76
CA GLN A 84 8.19 17.46 -1.68
C GLN A 84 7.62 17.13 -0.29
N THR A 85 7.16 15.88 -0.11
CA THR A 85 6.50 15.43 1.14
C THR A 85 7.39 15.53 2.37
N ASP A 86 8.69 15.25 2.23
CA ASP A 86 9.62 15.18 3.36
C ASP A 86 10.16 16.54 3.80
N SER A 87 9.99 17.57 2.97
CA SER A 87 10.58 18.89 3.22
C SER A 87 9.73 20.02 2.61
N PRO A 88 8.48 20.18 3.06
CA PRO A 88 7.60 21.21 2.53
C PRO A 88 8.09 22.63 2.90
N ASP A 89 7.93 23.58 1.98
CA ASP A 89 8.38 24.96 2.15
C ASP A 89 7.29 26.00 1.81
N HIS A 90 7.55 27.27 2.10
CA HIS A 90 6.61 28.37 1.83
C HIS A 90 6.59 28.82 0.36
N ARG A 91 7.38 28.22 -0.52
CA ARG A 91 7.44 28.53 -1.96
C ARG A 91 6.58 27.60 -2.77
N GLN A 92 6.70 26.28 -2.52
CA GLN A 92 6.00 25.23 -3.25
C GLN A 92 5.02 24.42 -2.38
N GLY A 93 4.97 24.69 -1.09
CA GLY A 93 4.19 23.90 -0.15
C GLY A 93 4.72 22.48 -0.06
N TRP A 94 3.86 21.50 -0.26
CA TRP A 94 4.23 20.08 -0.33
C TRP A 94 4.78 19.65 -1.71
N GLY A 95 4.94 20.61 -2.62
CA GLY A 95 5.49 20.40 -3.95
C GLY A 95 4.43 20.19 -5.03
N ILE A 96 4.88 19.64 -6.18
CA ILE A 96 4.04 19.42 -7.35
C ILE A 96 3.00 18.36 -7.04
N VAL A 97 1.73 18.73 -7.23
CA VAL A 97 0.64 17.79 -7.05
C VAL A 97 0.73 16.64 -8.04
N ARG A 98 0.57 15.43 -7.56
CA ARG A 98 0.54 14.22 -8.38
C ARG A 98 -0.74 13.47 -8.06
N LEU A 99 -1.41 12.96 -9.10
CA LEU A 99 -2.56 12.09 -8.90
C LEU A 99 -2.12 10.83 -8.13
N GLY A 100 -0.86 10.45 -8.33
CA GLY A 100 -0.36 9.15 -7.92
C GLY A 100 -1.07 8.06 -8.73
N ALA A 101 -0.77 6.83 -8.46
CA ALA A 101 -1.66 5.79 -8.88
C ALA A 101 -2.96 5.99 -8.08
N LEU A 102 -4.04 6.33 -8.73
CA LEU A 102 -5.36 6.10 -8.15
C LEU A 102 -5.41 4.61 -7.87
N PRO A 103 -6.00 4.17 -6.75
CA PRO A 103 -6.23 2.75 -6.57
C PRO A 103 -6.86 2.25 -7.86
N SER A 104 -6.24 1.33 -8.50
CA SER A 104 -6.74 0.72 -9.73
C SER A 104 -8.00 -0.09 -9.51
N SER A 105 -8.23 -0.44 -8.28
CA SER A 105 -9.45 -0.91 -7.65
C SER A 105 -10.63 0.03 -7.76
N ILE A 106 -10.41 1.24 -8.06
CA ILE A 106 -11.40 2.25 -8.33
C ILE A 106 -12.44 1.79 -9.35
N VAL A 107 -12.08 0.92 -10.24
CA VAL A 107 -13.02 0.35 -11.21
C VAL A 107 -13.70 -0.94 -10.70
N GLY A 108 -13.21 -1.60 -9.68
CA GLY A 108 -13.70 -2.92 -9.31
C GLY A 108 -13.93 -3.23 -7.83
N ILE A 109 -13.47 -2.39 -6.87
CA ILE A 109 -13.59 -2.72 -5.45
C ILE A 109 -14.58 -1.87 -4.65
N ARG A 110 -15.32 -0.98 -5.30
CA ARG A 110 -16.43 -0.31 -4.62
C ARG A 110 -17.37 -1.38 -4.04
N SER A 111 -17.60 -1.29 -2.74
CA SER A 111 -18.36 -2.28 -1.98
C SER A 111 -17.65 -3.61 -1.74
N HIS A 112 -16.34 -3.70 -2.01
CA HIS A 112 -15.57 -4.86 -1.58
C HIS A 112 -15.37 -4.82 -0.07
N TRP A 113 -15.54 -5.94 0.61
CA TRP A 113 -15.41 -6.02 2.07
C TRP A 113 -14.04 -5.55 2.60
N ALA A 114 -12.98 -5.66 1.80
CA ALA A 114 -11.62 -5.25 2.13
C ALA A 114 -11.20 -3.91 1.48
N GLU A 115 -12.15 -3.09 0.99
CA GLU A 115 -11.86 -1.86 0.25
C GLU A 115 -10.86 -0.96 0.97
N SER A 116 -11.06 -0.69 2.27
CA SER A 116 -10.15 0.16 3.06
C SER A 116 -8.73 -0.41 3.18
N SER A 117 -8.61 -1.71 3.37
CA SER A 117 -7.31 -2.39 3.51
C SER A 117 -6.57 -2.48 2.18
N ILE A 118 -7.29 -2.66 1.07
CA ILE A 118 -6.71 -2.63 -0.26
C ILE A 118 -6.22 -1.21 -0.60
N ASP A 119 -7.00 -0.17 -0.29
CA ASP A 119 -6.61 1.22 -0.47
C ASP A 119 -5.38 1.58 0.38
N TRP A 120 -5.37 1.13 1.64
CA TRP A 120 -4.22 1.26 2.52
C TRP A 120 -2.96 0.61 1.93
N ALA A 121 -3.01 -0.66 1.55
CA ALA A 121 -1.87 -1.39 1.01
C ALA A 121 -1.32 -0.76 -0.27
N PHE A 122 -2.19 -0.17 -1.08
CA PHE A 122 -1.81 0.53 -2.29
C PHE A 122 -1.18 1.90 -1.99
N THR A 123 -1.79 2.67 -1.09
CA THR A 123 -1.32 4.02 -0.75
C THR A 123 -0.02 4.04 0.04
N THR A 124 0.23 3.00 0.83
CA THR A 124 1.49 2.79 1.57
C THR A 124 2.58 2.13 0.73
N GLY A 125 2.27 1.70 -0.51
CA GLY A 125 3.24 1.07 -1.40
C GLY A 125 3.52 -0.42 -1.09
N ILE A 126 2.72 -1.05 -0.24
CA ILE A 126 2.83 -2.47 0.08
C ILE A 126 2.54 -3.32 -1.16
N THR A 127 1.52 -2.93 -1.94
CA THR A 127 1.20 -3.59 -3.20
C THR A 127 1.37 -2.67 -4.40
N ALA A 128 1.69 -3.25 -5.54
CA ALA A 128 1.51 -2.67 -6.86
C ALA A 128 0.29 -3.30 -7.53
N ALA A 129 -0.12 -2.76 -8.68
CA ALA A 129 -1.13 -3.40 -9.52
C ALA A 129 -0.71 -4.84 -9.86
N CYS A 130 -1.68 -5.73 -10.02
CA CYS A 130 -1.36 -7.05 -10.52
C CYS A 130 -0.76 -6.99 -11.93
N PRO A 131 0.01 -8.03 -12.33
CA PRO A 131 0.41 -8.18 -13.73
C PRO A 131 -0.83 -8.07 -14.62
N ALA A 132 -0.75 -7.23 -15.64
CA ALA A 132 -1.85 -7.04 -16.58
C ALA A 132 -2.12 -8.35 -17.33
N THR A 133 -3.15 -9.08 -16.93
CA THR A 133 -3.84 -9.96 -17.86
C THR A 133 -4.73 -9.09 -18.74
N GLU A 134 -4.83 -9.42 -20.04
CA GLU A 134 -5.57 -8.62 -21.03
C GLU A 134 -6.92 -8.14 -20.46
N GLY A 135 -7.10 -6.83 -20.37
CA GLY A 135 -8.34 -6.18 -19.97
C GLY A 135 -8.45 -5.67 -18.51
N THR A 136 -7.45 -5.91 -17.67
CA THR A 136 -7.46 -5.45 -16.25
C THR A 136 -6.31 -4.48 -15.93
N ILE A 137 -6.19 -3.41 -16.72
CA ILE A 137 -5.21 -2.36 -16.41
C ILE A 137 -5.57 -1.76 -15.04
N GLY A 138 -4.69 -1.99 -14.09
CA GLY A 138 -4.74 -1.32 -12.82
C GLY A 138 -5.54 -1.99 -11.70
N SER A 139 -5.90 -3.26 -11.79
CA SER A 139 -6.55 -4.00 -10.70
C SER A 139 -5.53 -4.45 -9.64
N THR A 140 -5.92 -4.43 -8.37
CA THR A 140 -5.17 -5.06 -7.26
C THR A 140 -5.41 -6.56 -7.18
N CYS A 141 -6.31 -7.10 -8.00
CA CYS A 141 -6.73 -8.50 -8.04
C CYS A 141 -7.03 -9.07 -6.65
N PRO A 142 -8.00 -8.52 -5.92
CA PRO A 142 -8.22 -8.82 -4.51
C PRO A 142 -8.52 -10.30 -4.24
N GLU A 143 -9.17 -10.96 -5.19
CA GLU A 143 -9.60 -12.36 -5.06
C GLU A 143 -8.53 -13.40 -5.48
N LEU A 144 -7.41 -12.95 -6.06
CA LEU A 144 -6.36 -13.91 -6.43
C LEU A 144 -5.66 -14.44 -5.18
N PRO A 145 -5.38 -15.76 -5.15
CA PRO A 145 -4.52 -16.34 -4.12
C PRO A 145 -3.14 -15.69 -4.13
N VAL A 146 -2.57 -15.48 -2.95
CA VAL A 146 -1.23 -14.94 -2.78
C VAL A 146 -0.21 -16.06 -2.90
N THR A 147 0.85 -15.81 -3.68
CA THR A 147 2.02 -16.68 -3.74
C THR A 147 3.02 -16.34 -2.62
N ARG A 148 3.96 -17.23 -2.33
CA ARG A 148 4.93 -17.03 -1.24
C ARG A 148 5.90 -15.90 -1.53
N ASP A 149 6.26 -15.67 -2.79
CA ASP A 149 7.08 -14.51 -3.20
C ASP A 149 6.32 -13.19 -3.04
N GLU A 150 5.03 -13.15 -3.38
CA GLU A 150 4.18 -11.98 -3.13
C GLU A 150 4.01 -11.71 -1.62
N MET A 151 3.76 -12.77 -0.82
CA MET A 151 3.67 -12.66 0.63
C MET A 151 4.95 -12.08 1.23
N ALA A 152 6.12 -12.57 0.80
CA ALA A 152 7.41 -12.04 1.24
C ALA A 152 7.55 -10.54 0.95
N GLN A 153 7.20 -10.13 -0.27
CA GLN A 153 7.26 -8.73 -0.67
C GLN A 153 6.29 -7.84 0.13
N PHE A 154 5.07 -8.30 0.39
CA PHE A 154 4.08 -7.54 1.15
C PHE A 154 4.53 -7.32 2.59
N MET A 155 5.02 -8.35 3.26
CA MET A 155 5.55 -8.24 4.62
C MET A 155 6.80 -7.36 4.69
N TRP A 156 7.75 -7.53 3.77
CA TRP A 156 8.96 -6.71 3.72
C TRP A 156 8.65 -5.22 3.49
N ARG A 157 7.69 -4.93 2.60
CA ARG A 157 7.26 -3.56 2.34
C ARG A 157 6.48 -2.96 3.51
N SER A 158 5.67 -3.74 4.22
CA SER A 158 4.94 -3.25 5.41
C SER A 158 5.87 -2.83 6.54
N LYS A 159 7.06 -3.41 6.63
CA LYS A 159 8.10 -3.02 7.60
C LYS A 159 9.12 -2.02 7.05
N GLY A 160 8.79 -1.30 5.97
CA GLY A 160 9.61 -0.20 5.42
C GLY A 160 10.82 -0.64 4.60
N GLN A 161 10.80 -1.85 4.05
CA GLN A 161 11.83 -2.39 3.15
C GLN A 161 13.25 -2.45 3.77
N PRO A 162 13.42 -3.06 4.94
CA PRO A 162 14.71 -3.17 5.60
C PRO A 162 15.74 -3.91 4.72
N THR A 163 17.00 -3.47 4.77
CA THR A 163 18.07 -4.10 4.01
C THR A 163 18.64 -5.29 4.80
N PRO A 164 18.54 -6.53 4.30
CA PRO A 164 19.11 -7.69 4.97
C PRO A 164 20.65 -7.62 4.98
N ALA A 165 21.26 -8.09 6.04
CA ALA A 165 22.71 -8.21 6.17
C ALA A 165 23.23 -9.54 5.60
N THR A 166 22.36 -10.54 5.48
CA THR A 166 22.68 -11.89 5.00
C THR A 166 21.84 -12.26 3.78
N THR A 167 22.37 -13.15 2.95
CA THR A 167 21.64 -13.74 1.81
C THR A 167 21.16 -15.13 2.20
N ALA A 168 19.87 -15.40 2.02
CA ALA A 168 19.29 -16.71 2.26
C ALA A 168 19.81 -17.75 1.25
N THR A 169 19.96 -18.99 1.68
CA THR A 169 20.52 -20.07 0.87
C THR A 169 19.43 -21.01 0.35
N PHE A 170 18.31 -20.48 -0.13
CA PHE A 170 17.28 -21.29 -0.80
C PHE A 170 17.66 -21.56 -2.25
N GLY A 171 17.69 -22.84 -2.62
CA GLY A 171 18.15 -23.29 -3.95
C GLY A 171 17.22 -22.93 -5.11
N ASP A 172 15.99 -22.53 -4.81
CA ASP A 172 14.95 -22.15 -5.78
C ASP A 172 14.69 -20.64 -5.83
N VAL A 173 15.51 -19.84 -5.15
CA VAL A 173 15.51 -18.36 -5.26
C VAL A 173 16.61 -17.95 -6.22
N GLU A 174 16.23 -17.51 -7.41
CA GLU A 174 17.18 -17.09 -8.43
C GLU A 174 17.93 -15.80 -8.03
N THR A 175 19.21 -15.72 -8.37
CA THR A 175 20.00 -14.50 -8.14
C THR A 175 19.42 -13.34 -8.91
N GLY A 176 19.08 -12.26 -8.20
CA GLY A 176 18.44 -11.07 -8.79
C GLY A 176 16.93 -11.18 -8.98
N ALA A 177 16.29 -12.21 -8.42
CA ALA A 177 14.85 -12.27 -8.39
C ALA A 177 14.27 -11.03 -7.71
N HIS A 178 13.19 -10.48 -8.25
CA HIS A 178 12.57 -9.24 -7.75
C HIS A 178 12.05 -9.33 -6.30
N TYR A 179 11.88 -10.55 -5.80
CA TYR A 179 11.49 -10.87 -4.43
C TYR A 179 12.69 -11.31 -3.56
N GLY A 180 13.89 -11.47 -4.14
CA GLY A 180 15.06 -12.04 -3.46
C GLY A 180 15.42 -11.29 -2.17
N THR A 181 15.50 -9.96 -2.19
CA THR A 181 15.79 -9.14 -1.01
C THR A 181 14.74 -9.33 0.11
N ALA A 182 13.48 -9.46 -0.25
CA ALA A 182 12.42 -9.72 0.72
C ALA A 182 12.56 -11.10 1.37
N VAL A 183 12.91 -12.12 0.58
CA VAL A 183 13.15 -13.49 1.08
C VAL A 183 14.38 -13.54 1.97
N ASP A 184 15.46 -12.84 1.61
CA ASP A 184 16.68 -12.74 2.42
C ASP A 184 16.35 -12.13 3.80
N TRP A 185 15.61 -11.04 3.82
CA TRP A 185 15.18 -10.41 5.08
C TRP A 185 14.27 -11.31 5.91
N LEU A 186 13.27 -11.96 5.30
CA LEU A 186 12.39 -12.88 6.03
C LEU A 186 13.15 -14.05 6.65
N ALA A 187 14.20 -14.53 5.97
CA ALA A 187 15.03 -15.61 6.47
C ALA A 187 15.94 -15.13 7.64
N GLU A 188 16.53 -13.92 7.51
CA GLU A 188 17.35 -13.32 8.55
C GLU A 188 16.57 -13.09 9.84
N GLU A 189 15.34 -12.59 9.73
CA GLU A 189 14.43 -12.37 10.86
C GLU A 189 13.73 -13.66 11.35
N ALA A 190 14.09 -14.82 10.79
CA ALA A 190 13.47 -16.11 11.09
C ALA A 190 11.93 -16.15 10.87
N ILE A 191 11.41 -15.26 10.06
CA ILE A 191 9.99 -15.21 9.69
C ILE A 191 9.67 -16.39 8.77
N THR A 192 10.56 -16.68 7.79
CA THR A 192 10.45 -17.87 6.94
C THR A 192 11.51 -18.91 7.26
N LEU A 193 11.13 -20.17 7.22
CA LEU A 193 12.03 -21.34 7.32
C LEU A 193 12.09 -22.10 6.00
N GLY A 194 11.52 -21.52 4.92
CA GLY A 194 11.32 -22.23 3.65
C GLY A 194 10.05 -23.09 3.66
N CYS A 195 9.75 -23.68 2.51
CA CYS A 195 8.75 -24.76 2.39
C CYS A 195 9.40 -26.13 2.67
N THR A 196 10.71 -26.20 2.45
CA THR A 196 11.61 -27.26 2.89
C THR A 196 12.87 -26.62 3.48
N THR A 197 13.78 -27.42 4.00
CA THR A 197 15.06 -26.93 4.55
C THR A 197 15.96 -26.26 3.49
N THR A 198 15.71 -26.49 2.21
CA THR A 198 16.53 -25.98 1.09
C THR A 198 15.78 -25.11 0.10
N ASN A 199 14.46 -25.06 0.18
CA ASN A 199 13.62 -24.37 -0.83
C ASN A 199 12.67 -23.39 -0.17
N PHE A 200 12.45 -22.25 -0.82
CA PHE A 200 11.47 -21.24 -0.44
C PHE A 200 10.09 -21.48 -1.06
N CYS A 201 10.05 -22.10 -2.25
CA CYS A 201 8.84 -22.36 -3.06
C CYS A 201 8.09 -21.07 -3.45
N PRO A 202 8.71 -20.13 -4.19
CA PRO A 202 8.15 -18.80 -4.45
C PRO A 202 6.76 -18.83 -5.08
N ASP A 203 6.53 -19.72 -6.05
CA ASP A 203 5.28 -19.81 -6.83
C ASP A 203 4.13 -20.54 -6.10
N SER A 204 4.41 -21.14 -4.94
CA SER A 204 3.37 -21.85 -4.18
C SER A 204 2.41 -20.86 -3.52
N THR A 205 1.11 -21.16 -3.59
CA THR A 205 0.09 -20.36 -2.88
C THR A 205 0.21 -20.54 -1.36
N VAL A 206 -0.04 -19.46 -0.63
CA VAL A 206 0.02 -19.44 0.84
C VAL A 206 -1.29 -19.91 1.43
N THR A 207 -1.22 -20.86 2.35
CA THR A 207 -2.37 -21.27 3.16
C THR A 207 -2.59 -20.34 4.35
N ARG A 208 -3.80 -20.35 4.93
CA ARG A 208 -4.10 -19.55 6.14
C ARG A 208 -3.23 -19.98 7.33
N ALA A 209 -2.88 -21.27 7.43
CA ALA A 209 -1.95 -21.77 8.44
C ALA A 209 -0.54 -21.15 8.28
N GLU A 210 -0.02 -21.13 7.06
CA GLU A 210 1.29 -20.52 6.77
C GLU A 210 1.25 -18.99 6.98
N MET A 211 0.19 -18.33 6.51
CA MET A 211 -0.02 -16.90 6.72
C MET A 211 -0.01 -16.56 8.21
N ALA A 212 -0.74 -17.33 9.04
CA ALA A 212 -0.75 -17.11 10.48
C ALA A 212 0.66 -17.21 11.10
N ALA A 213 1.39 -18.25 10.73
CA ALA A 213 2.77 -18.43 11.21
C ALA A 213 3.70 -17.30 10.75
N PHE A 214 3.55 -16.80 9.52
CA PHE A 214 4.31 -15.66 9.01
C PHE A 214 4.02 -14.38 9.80
N LEU A 215 2.75 -14.02 9.97
CA LEU A 215 2.35 -12.81 10.67
C LEU A 215 2.74 -12.84 12.15
N TRP A 216 2.56 -13.98 12.80
CA TRP A 216 2.96 -14.16 14.20
C TRP A 216 4.48 -14.02 14.39
N ARG A 217 5.30 -14.57 13.48
CA ARG A 217 6.76 -14.41 13.51
C ARG A 217 7.18 -12.99 13.14
N LEU A 218 6.47 -12.34 12.21
CA LEU A 218 6.70 -10.94 11.85
C LEU A 218 6.62 -10.01 13.06
N GLU A 219 5.75 -10.33 14.02
CA GLU A 219 5.58 -9.59 15.28
C GLU A 219 6.39 -10.18 16.44
N GLY A 220 7.44 -10.95 16.14
CA GLY A 220 8.36 -11.48 17.15
C GLY A 220 7.85 -12.67 17.95
N SER A 221 6.86 -13.39 17.45
CA SER A 221 6.30 -14.60 18.06
C SER A 221 5.77 -14.39 19.49
N PRO A 222 4.83 -13.45 19.70
CA PRO A 222 4.33 -13.13 21.04
C PRO A 222 3.67 -14.33 21.71
N GLU A 223 3.99 -14.54 23.00
CA GLU A 223 3.50 -15.65 23.81
C GLU A 223 2.27 -15.23 24.65
N GLY A 224 1.58 -16.22 25.18
CA GLY A 224 0.57 -16.04 26.24
C GLY A 224 -0.85 -15.75 25.74
N SER A 225 -1.14 -16.00 24.48
CA SER A 225 -2.51 -15.91 23.97
C SER A 225 -3.39 -17.02 24.53
N THR A 226 -4.63 -16.69 24.85
CA THR A 226 -5.62 -17.71 25.24
C THR A 226 -6.02 -18.53 24.02
N PRO A 227 -6.27 -19.84 24.17
CA PRO A 227 -6.73 -20.68 23.08
C PRO A 227 -7.94 -20.08 22.35
N ALA A 228 -7.84 -19.94 21.05
CA ALA A 228 -8.86 -19.30 20.20
C ALA A 228 -10.17 -20.11 20.14
N GLY A 229 -10.10 -21.41 20.45
CA GLY A 229 -11.25 -22.30 20.42
C GLY A 229 -11.76 -22.60 19.00
N PHE A 230 -10.90 -22.44 17.98
CA PHE A 230 -11.23 -22.90 16.65
C PHE A 230 -11.28 -24.44 16.58
N SER A 231 -12.38 -24.97 16.05
CA SER A 231 -12.63 -26.41 16.04
C SER A 231 -11.70 -27.19 15.08
N ASP A 232 -11.07 -26.50 14.14
CA ASP A 232 -10.24 -27.03 13.07
C ASP A 232 -8.74 -26.69 13.22
N VAL A 233 -8.35 -26.08 14.33
CA VAL A 233 -6.96 -25.88 14.73
C VAL A 233 -6.56 -27.04 15.64
N LEU A 234 -5.51 -27.77 15.22
CA LEU A 234 -5.02 -28.90 15.99
C LEU A 234 -4.01 -28.40 17.02
N GLU A 235 -4.19 -28.79 18.27
CA GLU A 235 -3.24 -28.49 19.36
C GLU A 235 -1.83 -28.99 18.99
N GLY A 236 -0.85 -28.13 19.14
CA GLY A 236 0.56 -28.42 18.79
C GLY A 236 0.87 -28.33 17.29
N ALA A 237 -0.06 -27.91 16.44
CA ALA A 237 0.25 -27.59 15.05
C ALA A 237 1.20 -26.39 14.96
N PHE A 238 2.01 -26.29 13.90
CA PHE A 238 3.01 -25.23 13.72
C PHE A 238 2.42 -23.81 13.68
N TYR A 239 1.11 -23.69 13.50
CA TYR A 239 0.33 -22.44 13.42
C TYR A 239 -0.64 -22.26 14.61
N ASP A 240 -0.66 -23.15 15.56
CA ASP A 240 -1.61 -23.15 16.69
C ASP A 240 -1.53 -21.85 17.50
N ASN A 241 -0.37 -21.57 18.09
CA ASN A 241 -0.13 -20.32 18.82
C ASN A 241 -0.36 -19.07 17.98
N ALA A 242 -0.07 -19.13 16.68
CA ALA A 242 -0.30 -18.04 15.76
C ALA A 242 -1.78 -17.79 15.52
N ALA A 243 -2.59 -18.83 15.37
CA ALA A 243 -4.04 -18.72 15.21
C ALA A 243 -4.70 -18.13 16.46
N ASP A 244 -4.25 -18.57 17.64
CA ASP A 244 -4.69 -18.06 18.94
C ASP A 244 -4.39 -16.57 19.09
N TRP A 245 -3.16 -16.18 18.77
CA TRP A 245 -2.71 -14.79 18.84
C TRP A 245 -3.46 -13.89 17.86
N LEU A 246 -3.66 -14.32 16.60
CA LEU A 246 -4.39 -13.55 15.60
C LEU A 246 -5.85 -13.32 15.99
N LEU A 247 -6.50 -14.30 16.68
CA LEU A 247 -7.84 -14.09 17.20
C LEU A 247 -7.85 -13.15 18.41
N ALA A 248 -6.92 -13.35 19.35
CA ALA A 248 -6.84 -12.55 20.59
C ALA A 248 -6.58 -11.05 20.28
N THR A 249 -5.81 -10.75 19.24
CA THR A 249 -5.52 -9.39 18.78
C THR A 249 -6.58 -8.81 17.82
N GLY A 250 -7.55 -9.62 17.39
CA GLY A 250 -8.59 -9.19 16.46
C GLY A 250 -8.14 -9.09 15.00
N VAL A 251 -6.91 -9.52 14.68
CA VAL A 251 -6.40 -9.57 13.30
C VAL A 251 -7.23 -10.53 12.45
N THR A 252 -7.64 -11.66 13.02
CA THR A 252 -8.61 -12.57 12.38
C THR A 252 -9.85 -12.81 13.25
N THR A 253 -10.95 -13.12 12.60
CA THR A 253 -12.16 -13.64 13.25
C THR A 253 -12.49 -15.07 12.79
N GLY A 254 -11.53 -15.71 12.08
CA GLY A 254 -11.75 -16.99 11.42
C GLY A 254 -12.33 -16.84 10.00
N CYS A 255 -12.51 -17.95 9.33
CA CYS A 255 -13.19 -18.02 8.02
C CYS A 255 -14.70 -18.23 8.16
N LYS A 256 -15.12 -18.81 9.28
CA LYS A 256 -16.51 -19.05 9.71
C LYS A 256 -16.54 -18.99 11.23
N VAL A 257 -17.74 -18.95 11.79
CA VAL A 257 -17.92 -19.07 13.25
C VAL A 257 -17.22 -20.35 13.76
N SER A 258 -16.28 -20.19 14.67
CA SER A 258 -15.48 -21.26 15.29
C SER A 258 -14.54 -22.04 14.34
N PHE A 259 -14.27 -21.53 13.13
CA PHE A 259 -13.35 -22.19 12.19
C PHE A 259 -12.27 -21.21 11.68
N PHE A 260 -11.03 -21.65 11.71
CA PHE A 260 -9.88 -20.92 11.17
C PHE A 260 -9.64 -21.19 9.68
N CYS A 261 -10.00 -22.38 9.21
CA CYS A 261 -9.76 -22.90 7.86
C CYS A 261 -8.26 -22.95 7.48
N PRO A 262 -7.41 -23.65 8.21
CA PRO A 262 -5.96 -23.61 8.05
C PRO A 262 -5.46 -24.00 6.66
N GLN A 263 -6.17 -24.88 5.96
CA GLN A 263 -5.82 -25.36 4.62
C GLN A 263 -6.36 -24.48 3.47
N GLY A 264 -7.21 -23.49 3.79
CA GLY A 264 -7.69 -22.52 2.79
C GLY A 264 -6.55 -21.64 2.30
N THR A 265 -6.53 -21.32 1.00
CA THR A 265 -5.58 -20.33 0.45
C THR A 265 -5.96 -18.93 0.85
N VAL A 266 -4.97 -18.05 1.04
CA VAL A 266 -5.16 -16.65 1.36
C VAL A 266 -5.23 -15.83 0.08
N THR A 267 -6.22 -14.95 -0.03
CA THR A 267 -6.32 -13.99 -1.14
C THR A 267 -5.52 -12.71 -0.85
N ARG A 268 -5.28 -11.91 -1.90
CA ARG A 268 -4.62 -10.59 -1.75
C ARG A 268 -5.43 -9.66 -0.85
N ALA A 269 -6.76 -9.67 -0.95
CA ALA A 269 -7.62 -8.88 -0.07
C ALA A 269 -7.49 -9.28 1.40
N GLU A 270 -7.41 -10.58 1.68
CA GLU A 270 -7.24 -11.09 3.04
C GLU A 270 -5.88 -10.67 3.62
N ILE A 271 -4.77 -10.85 2.89
CA ILE A 271 -3.46 -10.46 3.43
C ILE A 271 -3.37 -8.95 3.67
N PHE A 272 -3.91 -8.11 2.77
CA PHE A 272 -3.93 -6.66 3.01
C PHE A 272 -4.75 -6.30 4.24
N THR A 273 -5.84 -7.02 4.49
CA THR A 273 -6.66 -6.82 5.69
C THR A 273 -5.92 -7.23 6.96
N PHE A 274 -5.19 -8.32 6.94
CA PHE A 274 -4.40 -8.77 8.07
C PHE A 274 -3.24 -7.82 8.39
N LEU A 275 -2.48 -7.41 7.37
CA LEU A 275 -1.39 -6.44 7.55
C LEU A 275 -1.87 -5.07 8.02
N HIS A 276 -3.00 -4.59 7.51
CA HIS A 276 -3.60 -3.33 7.94
C HIS A 276 -4.04 -3.36 9.40
N ARG A 277 -4.66 -4.48 9.84
CA ARG A 277 -5.03 -4.67 11.24
C ARG A 277 -3.83 -4.84 12.18
N LEU A 278 -2.71 -5.38 11.68
CA LEU A 278 -1.47 -5.44 12.45
C LEU A 278 -0.88 -4.06 12.68
N GLU A 279 -0.88 -3.19 11.66
CA GLU A 279 -0.42 -1.80 11.81
C GLU A 279 -1.26 -1.03 12.85
N ASP A 280 -2.55 -1.33 12.97
CA ASP A 280 -3.43 -0.72 13.97
C ASP A 280 -3.13 -1.17 15.42
N LEU A 281 -2.29 -2.19 15.62
CA LEU A 281 -1.88 -2.67 16.95
C LEU A 281 -0.65 -1.94 17.50
N ASP A 282 0.20 -1.38 16.62
CA ASP A 282 1.41 -0.62 16.93
C ASP A 282 1.06 0.84 17.31
#